data_8f71f26785b44ab848dace8330390c41
#
_entry.id   8f71f26785b44ab848dace8330390c41
#
_cell.length_a   1.000
_cell.length_b   1.000
_cell.length_c   1.000
_cell.angle_alpha   90.00
_cell.angle_beta   90.00
_cell.angle_gamma   90.00
#
_symmetry.space_group_name_H-M   'P 1'
#
loop_
_entity.id
_entity.type
_entity.pdbx_description
1 polymer ?
#
loop_
_entity_poly.entity_id
_entity_poly.type
_entity_poly.pdbx_seq_one_letter_code
_entity_poly.pdbx_strand_id
1 'polypeptide(L)'
;MTRRWATLSPTAGVTLAQAHSATTPSVEWGAVSQRRPVEVPATDDSVVASCGYPVDLEHRVVLADGRDVLIRPVRVTDAEEMRCALAHADVETLHARFLGAPPRGEAAIHRLVDLDYVHRLALGAFAPDGRGVGVARYEGEIGSRLAEVAVVVDPGWRRVGLGSQLLRDLGAAAARRNITRFTALALADNAPVLALLRASGLPFTVVIESATSRIEIDLPDVGDDGGRSRTVE
;
A
#
# COMPACT_ATOMS: atom_id res chain seq x y z
N MET A 1 -46.95 28.05 5.88
CA MET A 1 -46.11 28.56 4.79
C MET A 1 -45.03 27.52 4.46
N THR A 2 -45.40 26.70 3.50
CA THR A 2 -44.64 25.51 3.02
C THR A 2 -43.67 25.95 1.92
N ARG A 3 -42.37 25.75 2.11
CA ARG A 3 -41.38 25.91 1.02
C ARG A 3 -41.06 24.54 0.40
N ARG A 4 -41.52 24.38 -0.84
CA ARG A 4 -41.20 23.26 -1.74
C ARG A 4 -39.75 23.27 -2.13
N TRP A 5 -39.11 22.12 -2.09
CA TRP A 5 -37.84 21.86 -2.73
C TRP A 5 -38.07 21.42 -4.17
N ALA A 6 -37.48 22.16 -5.10
CA ALA A 6 -37.59 21.87 -6.52
C ALA A 6 -36.62 20.73 -6.89
N THR A 7 -37.16 19.69 -7.49
CA THR A 7 -36.45 18.63 -8.20
C THR A 7 -35.79 19.18 -9.44
N LEU A 8 -34.46 19.05 -9.57
CA LEU A 8 -33.75 19.23 -10.82
C LEU A 8 -33.46 17.86 -11.42
N SER A 9 -34.11 17.59 -12.56
CA SER A 9 -33.84 16.43 -13.43
C SER A 9 -32.49 16.59 -14.15
N PRO A 10 -31.74 15.51 -14.33
CA PRO A 10 -30.56 15.52 -15.19
C PRO A 10 -30.94 15.13 -16.62
N THR A 11 -30.87 16.07 -17.55
CA THR A 11 -30.88 15.76 -18.97
C THR A 11 -29.85 16.62 -19.69
N ALA A 12 -28.72 16.05 -19.97
CA ALA A 12 -27.85 16.47 -21.07
C ALA A 12 -26.93 15.28 -21.43
N GLY A 13 -27.27 14.61 -22.52
CA GLY A 13 -26.42 13.62 -23.16
C GLY A 13 -25.14 14.28 -23.67
N VAL A 14 -24.00 13.65 -23.40
CA VAL A 14 -22.75 13.93 -24.07
C VAL A 14 -22.43 12.76 -24.97
N THR A 15 -22.53 13.02 -26.27
CA THR A 15 -22.12 12.15 -27.38
C THR A 15 -20.64 11.82 -27.25
N LEU A 16 -20.31 10.52 -27.19
CA LEU A 16 -18.95 10.03 -27.32
C LEU A 16 -18.46 10.25 -28.75
N ALA A 17 -17.60 11.24 -28.94
CA ALA A 17 -16.78 11.34 -30.13
C ALA A 17 -15.63 10.33 -30.01
N GLN A 18 -15.53 9.43 -30.98
CA GLN A 18 -14.40 8.52 -31.18
C GLN A 18 -13.11 9.35 -31.34
N ALA A 19 -12.21 9.24 -30.38
CA ALA A 19 -10.83 9.66 -30.54
C ALA A 19 -9.96 8.42 -30.66
N HIS A 20 -9.19 8.41 -31.72
CA HIS A 20 -8.27 7.38 -32.19
C HIS A 20 -7.30 6.91 -31.12
N SER A 21 -6.98 5.62 -31.20
CA SER A 21 -5.99 4.87 -30.45
C SER A 21 -4.69 5.64 -30.18
N ALA A 22 -4.53 6.05 -28.92
CA ALA A 22 -3.21 6.17 -28.33
C ALA A 22 -3.14 5.06 -27.28
N THR A 23 -2.27 4.10 -27.50
CA THR A 23 -1.98 2.98 -26.62
C THR A 23 -1.48 3.52 -25.30
N THR A 24 -2.38 3.63 -24.33
CA THR A 24 -2.02 3.85 -22.94
C THR A 24 -1.42 2.52 -22.44
N PRO A 25 -0.20 2.49 -21.91
CA PRO A 25 0.30 1.28 -21.28
C PRO A 25 -0.58 1.01 -20.06
N SER A 26 -1.40 -0.02 -20.15
CA SER A 26 -2.06 -0.62 -18.99
C SER A 26 -0.97 -1.14 -18.07
N VAL A 27 -0.74 -0.46 -16.95
CA VAL A 27 0.09 -1.02 -15.89
C VAL A 27 -0.74 -2.14 -15.25
N GLU A 28 -0.60 -3.34 -15.80
CA GLU A 28 -1.16 -4.55 -15.23
C GLU A 28 -0.43 -4.84 -13.90
N TRP A 29 -1.13 -4.65 -12.82
CA TRP A 29 -0.75 -5.17 -11.51
C TRP A 29 -0.77 -6.70 -11.56
N GLY A 30 0.34 -7.29 -11.95
CA GLY A 30 0.46 -8.72 -12.08
C GLY A 30 1.18 -9.23 -13.32
N ALA A 31 1.51 -8.36 -14.25
CA ALA A 31 2.35 -8.69 -15.38
C ALA A 31 3.82 -8.32 -15.11
N VAL A 32 4.42 -8.89 -14.07
CA VAL A 32 5.86 -9.07 -14.12
C VAL A 32 6.11 -10.13 -15.18
N SER A 33 6.32 -9.60 -16.39
CA SER A 33 7.12 -10.17 -17.47
C SER A 33 7.21 -11.70 -17.53
N GLN A 34 6.46 -12.28 -18.45
CA GLN A 34 6.95 -13.44 -19.21
C GLN A 34 8.07 -12.97 -20.16
N ARG A 35 9.20 -12.54 -19.60
CA ARG A 35 10.44 -12.51 -20.36
C ARG A 35 11.07 -13.88 -20.22
N ARG A 36 11.49 -14.44 -21.37
CA ARG A 36 12.28 -15.67 -21.47
C ARG A 36 13.41 -15.61 -20.44
N PRO A 37 13.77 -16.75 -19.83
CA PRO A 37 14.93 -16.79 -18.93
C PRO A 37 16.17 -16.34 -19.70
N VAL A 38 16.75 -15.22 -19.31
CA VAL A 38 18.14 -14.92 -19.61
C VAL A 38 18.90 -15.82 -18.65
N GLU A 39 19.72 -16.72 -19.15
CA GLU A 39 20.70 -17.45 -18.35
C GLU A 39 21.61 -16.43 -17.64
N VAL A 40 21.32 -16.19 -16.36
CA VAL A 40 22.20 -15.46 -15.47
C VAL A 40 23.19 -16.48 -14.94
N PRO A 41 24.52 -16.22 -15.01
CA PRO A 41 25.51 -17.13 -14.42
C PRO A 41 25.23 -17.28 -12.92
N ALA A 42 25.35 -18.49 -12.42
CA ALA A 42 25.12 -18.87 -11.03
C ALA A 42 25.92 -17.95 -10.08
N THR A 43 25.22 -16.97 -9.51
CA THR A 43 25.69 -16.24 -8.34
C THR A 43 25.09 -16.90 -7.11
N ASP A 44 25.98 -17.32 -6.25
CA ASP A 44 25.88 -17.84 -4.91
C ASP A 44 24.44 -17.84 -4.29
N ASP A 45 23.78 -19.01 -4.39
CA ASP A 45 22.44 -19.29 -3.89
C ASP A 45 22.37 -19.35 -2.35
N SER A 46 23.42 -18.92 -1.63
CA SER A 46 23.51 -19.02 -0.17
C SER A 46 22.90 -17.85 0.61
N VAL A 47 22.30 -16.86 -0.04
CA VAL A 47 21.70 -15.68 0.64
C VAL A 47 20.17 -15.64 0.60
N VAL A 48 19.52 -16.56 -0.07
CA VAL A 48 18.06 -16.77 0.11
C VAL A 48 17.85 -17.67 1.33
N ALA A 49 18.38 -17.26 2.48
CA ALA A 49 17.90 -17.79 3.75
C ALA A 49 16.41 -17.50 3.79
N SER A 50 15.58 -18.54 3.91
CA SER A 50 14.15 -18.45 4.18
C SER A 50 13.96 -17.47 5.35
N CYS A 51 13.68 -16.20 5.05
CA CYS A 51 13.39 -15.20 6.06
C CYS A 51 12.10 -15.66 6.73
N GLY A 52 12.22 -16.28 7.89
CA GLY A 52 11.08 -16.71 8.68
C GLY A 52 10.13 -15.54 8.93
N TYR A 53 8.92 -15.84 9.32
CA TYR A 53 7.92 -14.82 9.68
C TYR A 53 8.52 -13.80 10.69
N PRO A 54 8.51 -12.48 10.39
CA PRO A 54 9.18 -11.48 11.20
C PRO A 54 8.31 -11.06 12.39
N VAL A 55 8.34 -11.83 13.45
CA VAL A 55 7.57 -11.63 14.70
C VAL A 55 7.91 -10.31 15.40
N ASP A 56 9.12 -9.78 15.19
CA ASP A 56 9.58 -8.48 15.71
C ASP A 56 8.78 -7.28 15.18
N LEU A 57 8.01 -7.46 14.13
CA LEU A 57 7.10 -6.46 13.57
C LEU A 57 5.69 -6.51 14.20
N GLU A 58 5.41 -7.46 15.10
CA GLU A 58 4.12 -7.53 15.78
C GLU A 58 4.07 -6.57 16.96
N HIS A 59 3.07 -5.69 16.99
CA HIS A 59 2.85 -4.77 18.11
C HIS A 59 1.41 -4.26 18.15
N ARG A 60 1.00 -3.77 19.33
CA ARG A 60 -0.30 -3.15 19.52
C ARG A 60 -0.19 -1.64 19.45
N VAL A 61 -1.22 -1.01 18.89
CA VAL A 61 -1.33 0.44 18.77
C VAL A 61 -2.70 0.89 19.25
N VAL A 62 -2.71 1.93 20.07
CA VAL A 62 -3.93 2.66 20.43
C VAL A 62 -4.07 3.82 19.45
N LEU A 63 -5.18 3.85 18.71
CA LEU A 63 -5.46 4.89 17.73
C LEU A 63 -5.96 6.18 18.39
N ALA A 64 -6.03 7.27 17.62
CA ALA A 64 -6.43 8.58 18.15
C ALA A 64 -7.84 8.62 18.76
N ASP A 65 -8.71 7.70 18.40
CA ASP A 65 -10.06 7.54 18.95
C ASP A 65 -10.16 6.53 20.12
N GLY A 66 -9.00 6.04 20.60
CA GLY A 66 -8.91 5.11 21.71
C GLY A 66 -9.08 3.64 21.35
N ARG A 67 -9.31 3.29 20.08
CA ARG A 67 -9.42 1.88 19.66
C ARG A 67 -8.05 1.23 19.58
N ASP A 68 -7.98 -0.04 20.01
CA ASP A 68 -6.80 -0.88 19.91
C ASP A 68 -6.77 -1.65 18.59
N VAL A 69 -5.59 -1.78 18.00
CA VAL A 69 -5.32 -2.67 16.88
C VAL A 69 -4.03 -3.44 17.11
N LEU A 70 -3.99 -4.68 16.62
CA LEU A 70 -2.76 -5.45 16.46
C LEU A 70 -2.23 -5.20 15.07
N ILE A 71 -1.04 -4.62 14.95
CA ILE A 71 -0.30 -4.55 13.68
C ILE A 71 0.65 -5.74 13.64
N ARG A 72 0.60 -6.51 12.56
CA ARG A 72 1.49 -7.65 12.34
C ARG A 72 1.69 -7.94 10.86
N PRO A 73 2.76 -8.65 10.47
CA PRO A 73 2.91 -9.15 9.10
C PRO A 73 1.73 -10.05 8.71
N VAL A 74 1.30 -9.89 7.45
CA VAL A 74 0.27 -10.76 6.85
C VAL A 74 0.87 -12.16 6.66
N ARG A 75 0.08 -13.20 6.93
CA ARG A 75 0.42 -14.62 6.85
C ARG A 75 -0.36 -15.27 5.73
N VAL A 76 0.12 -16.40 5.22
CA VAL A 76 -0.62 -17.22 4.24
C VAL A 76 -1.99 -17.64 4.78
N THR A 77 -2.10 -17.85 6.10
CA THR A 77 -3.36 -18.18 6.76
C THR A 77 -4.39 -17.06 6.74
N ASP A 78 -4.01 -15.82 6.40
CA ASP A 78 -4.92 -14.68 6.30
C ASP A 78 -5.64 -14.61 4.93
N ALA A 79 -5.49 -15.62 4.07
CA ALA A 79 -6.08 -15.63 2.72
C ALA A 79 -7.61 -15.46 2.75
N GLU A 80 -8.29 -16.11 3.69
CA GLU A 80 -9.75 -15.97 3.84
C GLU A 80 -10.14 -14.57 4.26
N GLU A 81 -9.46 -13.99 5.26
CA GLU A 81 -9.69 -12.62 5.70
C GLU A 81 -9.44 -11.61 4.57
N MET A 82 -8.36 -11.81 3.80
CA MET A 82 -8.05 -10.99 2.62
C MET A 82 -9.17 -11.08 1.57
N ARG A 83 -9.72 -12.26 1.32
CA ARG A 83 -10.84 -12.46 0.41
C ARG A 83 -12.09 -11.74 0.90
N CYS A 84 -12.41 -11.88 2.19
CA CYS A 84 -13.53 -11.19 2.82
C CYS A 84 -13.37 -9.67 2.73
N ALA A 85 -12.18 -9.14 3.05
CA ALA A 85 -11.91 -7.70 2.97
C ALA A 85 -12.09 -7.15 1.55
N LEU A 86 -11.60 -7.87 0.53
CA LEU A 86 -11.80 -7.47 -0.88
C LEU A 86 -13.27 -7.56 -1.32
N ALA A 87 -14.00 -8.55 -0.85
CA ALA A 87 -15.43 -8.73 -1.20
C ALA A 87 -16.32 -7.64 -0.58
N HIS A 88 -15.95 -7.13 0.59
CA HIS A 88 -16.71 -6.10 1.32
C HIS A 88 -16.22 -4.67 1.05
N ALA A 89 -15.08 -4.50 0.39
CA ALA A 89 -14.56 -3.19 0.04
C ALA A 89 -15.50 -2.48 -0.95
N ASP A 90 -15.77 -1.20 -0.72
CA ASP A 90 -16.53 -0.38 -1.66
C ASP A 90 -15.77 -0.15 -2.97
N VAL A 91 -16.52 0.17 -4.03
CA VAL A 91 -15.96 0.36 -5.39
C VAL A 91 -14.91 1.48 -5.41
N GLU A 92 -15.11 2.54 -4.63
CA GLU A 92 -14.18 3.67 -4.54
C GLU A 92 -12.84 3.23 -3.93
N THR A 93 -12.88 2.46 -2.84
CA THR A 93 -11.69 1.87 -2.20
C THR A 93 -10.94 0.97 -3.17
N LEU A 94 -11.63 0.08 -3.87
CA LEU A 94 -11.01 -0.82 -4.85
C LEU A 94 -10.42 -0.05 -6.02
N HIS A 95 -11.13 0.94 -6.55
CA HIS A 95 -10.63 1.77 -7.64
C HIS A 95 -9.40 2.59 -7.23
N ALA A 96 -9.45 3.24 -6.08
CA ALA A 96 -8.31 4.00 -5.55
C ALA A 96 -7.08 3.11 -5.27
N ARG A 97 -7.30 1.83 -4.89
CA ARG A 97 -6.23 0.87 -4.57
C ARG A 97 -5.59 0.26 -5.81
N PHE A 98 -6.40 -0.12 -6.79
CA PHE A 98 -5.92 -0.93 -7.93
C PHE A 98 -5.80 -0.12 -9.22
N LEU A 99 -6.34 1.11 -9.29
CA LEU A 99 -6.43 1.94 -10.49
C LEU A 99 -6.98 1.17 -11.72
N GLY A 100 -7.62 0.02 -11.45
CA GLY A 100 -8.13 -0.93 -12.44
C GLY A 100 -8.96 -2.02 -11.79
N ALA A 101 -9.01 -3.20 -12.38
CA ALA A 101 -9.75 -4.33 -11.85
C ALA A 101 -9.07 -4.90 -10.58
N PRO A 102 -9.82 -5.12 -9.48
CA PRO A 102 -9.27 -5.76 -8.29
C PRO A 102 -8.88 -7.23 -8.59
N PRO A 103 -7.92 -7.79 -7.84
CA PRO A 103 -7.50 -9.18 -7.98
C PRO A 103 -8.69 -10.12 -7.75
N ARG A 104 -8.84 -11.12 -8.62
CA ARG A 104 -9.92 -12.09 -8.55
C ARG A 104 -9.38 -13.51 -8.63
N GLY A 105 -10.05 -14.44 -7.95
CA GLY A 105 -9.68 -15.86 -7.92
C GLY A 105 -8.57 -16.19 -6.92
N GLU A 106 -8.46 -17.49 -6.60
CA GLU A 106 -7.58 -18.01 -5.54
C GLU A 106 -6.11 -17.66 -5.76
N ALA A 107 -5.59 -17.78 -6.99
CA ALA A 107 -4.20 -17.47 -7.30
C ALA A 107 -3.85 -15.99 -7.02
N ALA A 108 -4.79 -15.07 -7.29
CA ALA A 108 -4.58 -13.66 -7.03
C ALA A 108 -4.61 -13.35 -5.53
N ILE A 109 -5.51 -13.97 -4.77
CA ILE A 109 -5.55 -13.86 -3.30
C ILE A 109 -4.28 -14.44 -2.68
N HIS A 110 -3.85 -15.63 -3.14
CA HIS A 110 -2.64 -16.28 -2.65
C HIS A 110 -1.41 -15.36 -2.82
N ARG A 111 -1.26 -14.71 -3.97
CA ARG A 111 -0.17 -13.74 -4.20
C ARG A 111 -0.17 -12.56 -3.23
N LEU A 112 -1.31 -12.19 -2.66
CA LEU A 112 -1.40 -11.12 -1.67
C LEU A 112 -0.89 -11.53 -0.29
N VAL A 113 -0.93 -12.81 0.05
CA VAL A 113 -0.59 -13.33 1.37
C VAL A 113 0.69 -14.20 1.39
N ASP A 114 1.10 -14.73 0.24
CA ASP A 114 2.35 -15.50 0.07
C ASP A 114 3.52 -14.52 -0.11
N LEU A 115 4.16 -14.16 0.99
CA LEU A 115 5.16 -13.11 1.10
C LEU A 115 6.51 -13.70 1.51
N ASP A 116 7.59 -13.18 0.92
CA ASP A 116 8.96 -13.53 1.29
C ASP A 116 9.50 -12.71 2.48
N TYR A 117 8.73 -11.69 2.89
CA TYR A 117 9.06 -10.75 3.97
C TYR A 117 10.36 -9.95 3.76
N VAL A 118 10.95 -9.99 2.58
CA VAL A 118 12.17 -9.26 2.19
C VAL A 118 11.84 -8.27 1.08
N HIS A 119 11.50 -8.77 -0.11
CA HIS A 119 11.14 -7.95 -1.28
C HIS A 119 9.63 -7.67 -1.32
N ARG A 120 8.85 -8.51 -0.65
CA ARG A 120 7.40 -8.41 -0.54
C ARG A 120 7.01 -8.52 0.92
N LEU A 121 6.53 -7.44 1.51
CA LEU A 121 6.06 -7.39 2.89
C LEU A 121 4.71 -6.69 2.95
N ALA A 122 3.79 -7.23 3.75
CA ALA A 122 2.54 -6.57 4.09
C ALA A 122 2.35 -6.58 5.60
N LEU A 123 1.99 -5.43 6.17
CA LEU A 123 1.55 -5.28 7.56
C LEU A 123 0.04 -5.12 7.57
N GLY A 124 -0.65 -6.04 8.20
CA GLY A 124 -2.08 -5.99 8.47
C GLY A 124 -2.37 -5.39 9.84
N ALA A 125 -3.43 -4.59 9.93
CA ALA A 125 -4.00 -4.14 11.20
C ALA A 125 -5.27 -4.94 11.50
N PHE A 126 -5.34 -5.51 12.68
CA PHE A 126 -6.43 -6.38 13.12
C PHE A 126 -7.11 -5.80 14.37
N ALA A 127 -8.42 -5.68 14.32
CA ALA A 127 -9.23 -5.30 15.48
C ALA A 127 -9.20 -6.40 16.55
N PRO A 128 -9.67 -6.12 17.79
CA PRO A 128 -9.67 -7.11 18.87
C PRO A 128 -10.48 -8.39 18.60
N ASP A 129 -11.46 -8.31 17.69
CA ASP A 129 -12.25 -9.46 17.22
C ASP A 129 -11.54 -10.30 16.14
N GLY A 130 -10.33 -9.91 15.74
CA GLY A 130 -9.51 -10.58 14.73
C GLY A 130 -9.77 -10.12 13.30
N ARG A 131 -10.75 -9.25 13.06
CA ARG A 131 -11.09 -8.73 11.71
C ARG A 131 -9.99 -7.80 11.21
N GLY A 132 -9.57 -7.97 9.95
CA GLY A 132 -8.65 -7.07 9.26
C GLY A 132 -9.31 -5.72 8.98
N VAL A 133 -8.68 -4.63 9.42
CA VAL A 133 -9.21 -3.26 9.30
C VAL A 133 -8.30 -2.33 8.50
N GLY A 134 -7.15 -2.82 8.09
CA GLY A 134 -6.23 -2.08 7.23
C GLY A 134 -5.03 -2.93 6.85
N VAL A 135 -4.38 -2.56 5.75
CA VAL A 135 -3.15 -3.18 5.28
C VAL A 135 -2.28 -2.15 4.56
N ALA A 136 -1.00 -2.17 4.84
CA ALA A 136 0.03 -1.54 4.03
C ALA A 136 0.98 -2.61 3.51
N ARG A 137 1.36 -2.53 2.23
CA ARG A 137 2.30 -3.47 1.62
C ARG A 137 3.28 -2.77 0.72
N TYR A 138 4.46 -3.34 0.59
CA TYR A 138 5.35 -2.99 -0.51
C TYR A 138 5.72 -4.22 -1.33
N GLU A 139 6.12 -3.96 -2.57
CA GLU A 139 6.65 -4.93 -3.51
C GLU A 139 7.82 -4.29 -4.26
N GLY A 140 9.00 -4.89 -4.14
CA GLY A 140 10.23 -4.46 -4.78
C GLY A 140 10.85 -5.58 -5.59
N GLU A 141 11.73 -5.24 -6.52
CA GLU A 141 12.52 -6.21 -7.27
C GLU A 141 13.77 -6.61 -6.48
N ILE A 142 14.26 -7.84 -6.70
CA ILE A 142 15.48 -8.34 -6.09
C ILE A 142 16.67 -7.41 -6.46
N GLY A 143 17.39 -6.95 -5.45
CA GLY A 143 18.52 -6.03 -5.62
C GLY A 143 18.14 -4.56 -5.84
N SER A 144 16.85 -4.24 -5.95
CA SER A 144 16.37 -2.86 -6.01
C SER A 144 16.31 -2.23 -4.62
N ARG A 145 16.62 -0.94 -4.55
CA ARG A 145 16.39 -0.11 -3.36
C ARG A 145 15.05 0.64 -3.41
N LEU A 146 14.29 0.42 -4.47
CA LEU A 146 12.97 0.99 -4.69
C LEU A 146 11.92 -0.09 -4.54
N ALA A 147 10.78 0.25 -3.93
CA ALA A 147 9.63 -0.64 -3.86
C ALA A 147 8.34 0.15 -4.08
N GLU A 148 7.37 -0.50 -4.69
CA GLU A 148 6.04 0.07 -4.82
C GLU A 148 5.26 -0.16 -3.54
N VAL A 149 4.57 0.89 -3.04
CA VAL A 149 3.79 0.83 -1.81
C VAL A 149 2.32 1.06 -2.07
N ALA A 150 1.49 0.38 -1.28
CA ALA A 150 0.07 0.63 -1.25
C ALA A 150 -0.50 0.48 0.15
N VAL A 151 -1.48 1.32 0.48
CA VAL A 151 -2.16 1.34 1.78
C VAL A 151 -3.67 1.32 1.56
N VAL A 152 -4.36 0.46 2.30
CA VAL A 152 -5.83 0.40 2.34
C VAL A 152 -6.27 0.40 3.79
N VAL A 153 -7.30 1.19 4.10
CA VAL A 153 -7.93 1.23 5.42
C VAL A 153 -9.43 1.14 5.26
N ASP A 154 -10.05 0.24 6.02
CA ASP A 154 -11.50 0.10 6.11
C ASP A 154 -12.15 1.48 6.38
N PRO A 155 -13.25 1.84 5.69
CA PRO A 155 -13.91 3.14 5.84
C PRO A 155 -14.19 3.53 7.29
N GLY A 156 -14.62 2.59 8.12
CA GLY A 156 -14.90 2.81 9.54
C GLY A 156 -13.65 3.05 10.42
N TRP A 157 -12.46 2.86 9.86
CA TRP A 157 -11.17 3.01 10.55
C TRP A 157 -10.28 4.11 9.95
N ARG A 158 -10.85 4.91 9.05
CA ARG A 158 -10.14 6.05 8.45
C ARG A 158 -10.09 7.25 9.39
N ARG A 159 -9.13 8.14 9.15
CA ARG A 159 -8.92 9.42 9.86
C ARG A 159 -8.68 9.31 11.37
N VAL A 160 -8.30 8.14 11.85
CA VAL A 160 -7.91 7.88 13.25
C VAL A 160 -6.42 7.57 13.41
N GLY A 161 -5.63 7.83 12.35
CA GLY A 161 -4.17 7.64 12.35
C GLY A 161 -3.70 6.26 11.88
N LEU A 162 -4.61 5.30 11.63
CA LEU A 162 -4.22 3.93 11.28
C LEU A 162 -3.37 3.84 10.00
N GLY A 163 -3.79 4.50 8.91
CA GLY A 163 -3.05 4.44 7.65
C GLY A 163 -1.64 5.02 7.74
N SER A 164 -1.48 6.15 8.44
CA SER A 164 -0.18 6.77 8.65
C SER A 164 0.72 5.94 9.59
N GLN A 165 0.15 5.25 10.56
CA GLN A 165 0.88 4.31 11.41
C GLN A 165 1.41 3.13 10.59
N LEU A 166 0.52 2.46 9.82
CA LEU A 166 0.90 1.36 8.93
C LEU A 166 2.01 1.77 7.94
N LEU A 167 1.91 2.97 7.36
CA LEU A 167 2.93 3.45 6.42
C LEU A 167 4.28 3.70 7.11
N ARG A 168 4.30 4.26 8.33
CA ARG A 168 5.54 4.44 9.12
C ARG A 168 6.19 3.10 9.45
N ASP A 169 5.41 2.16 9.97
CA ASP A 169 5.92 0.84 10.40
C ASP A 169 6.47 0.06 9.21
N LEU A 170 5.73 0.11 8.08
CA LEU A 170 6.16 -0.51 6.84
C LEU A 170 7.44 0.15 6.30
N GLY A 171 7.54 1.48 6.35
CA GLY A 171 8.72 2.23 5.95
C GLY A 171 9.95 1.88 6.79
N ALA A 172 9.79 1.81 8.12
CA ALA A 172 10.86 1.38 9.01
C ALA A 172 11.29 -0.07 8.75
N ALA A 173 10.33 -0.96 8.49
CA ALA A 173 10.62 -2.35 8.14
C ALA A 173 11.34 -2.48 6.79
N ALA A 174 10.97 -1.69 5.79
CA ALA A 174 11.57 -1.65 4.46
C ALA A 174 13.01 -1.10 4.51
N ALA A 175 13.24 -0.02 5.28
CA ALA A 175 14.55 0.57 5.47
C ALA A 175 15.55 -0.45 6.04
N ARG A 176 15.14 -1.27 7.03
CA ARG A 176 15.96 -2.38 7.56
C ARG A 176 16.27 -3.48 6.52
N ARG A 177 15.58 -3.47 5.37
CA ARG A 177 15.78 -4.37 4.22
C ARG A 177 16.42 -3.69 3.02
N ASN A 178 17.13 -2.57 3.27
CA ASN A 178 17.84 -1.78 2.27
C ASN A 178 16.95 -1.12 1.20
N ILE A 179 15.63 -1.03 1.40
CA ILE A 179 14.75 -0.21 0.60
C ILE A 179 14.90 1.24 1.08
N THR A 180 15.24 2.16 0.19
CA THR A 180 15.46 3.58 0.53
C THR A 180 14.31 4.48 0.10
N ARG A 181 13.46 3.98 -0.80
CA ARG A 181 12.35 4.78 -1.32
C ARG A 181 11.16 3.91 -1.68
N PHE A 182 9.99 4.40 -1.33
CA PHE A 182 8.74 3.89 -1.87
C PHE A 182 8.26 4.74 -3.04
N THR A 183 7.64 4.07 -4.01
CA THR A 183 6.88 4.70 -5.10
C THR A 183 5.41 4.31 -5.01
N ALA A 184 4.52 5.21 -5.39
CA ALA A 184 3.10 4.92 -5.49
C ALA A 184 2.46 5.71 -6.62
N LEU A 185 1.35 5.19 -7.13
CA LEU A 185 0.45 5.90 -8.03
C LEU A 185 -0.88 6.14 -7.32
N ALA A 186 -1.44 7.33 -7.52
CA ALA A 186 -2.76 7.69 -7.02
C ALA A 186 -3.52 8.51 -8.08
N LEU A 187 -4.82 8.68 -7.90
CA LEU A 187 -5.58 9.66 -8.67
C LEU A 187 -5.09 11.07 -8.32
N ALA A 188 -5.07 11.98 -9.29
CA ALA A 188 -4.53 13.33 -9.12
C ALA A 188 -5.27 14.15 -8.05
N ASP A 189 -6.55 13.88 -7.83
CA ASP A 189 -7.44 14.53 -6.87
C ASP A 189 -7.58 13.76 -5.53
N ASN A 190 -6.74 12.75 -5.29
CA ASN A 190 -6.82 11.92 -4.09
C ASN A 190 -6.31 12.66 -2.83
N ALA A 191 -7.11 13.59 -2.33
CA ALA A 191 -6.81 14.33 -1.11
C ALA A 191 -6.56 13.43 0.14
N PRO A 192 -7.27 12.31 0.33
CA PRO A 192 -6.98 11.35 1.40
C PRO A 192 -5.56 10.82 1.40
N VAL A 193 -4.97 10.53 0.24
CA VAL A 193 -3.57 10.06 0.13
C VAL A 193 -2.61 11.16 0.57
N LEU A 194 -2.81 12.41 0.14
CA LEU A 194 -1.96 13.53 0.58
C LEU A 194 -2.05 13.76 2.10
N ALA A 195 -3.24 13.62 2.69
CA ALA A 195 -3.41 13.72 4.13
C ALA A 195 -2.68 12.59 4.88
N LEU A 196 -2.75 11.35 4.37
CA LEU A 196 -2.03 10.20 4.90
C LEU A 196 -0.51 10.42 4.85
N LEU A 197 0.03 10.88 3.73
CA LEU A 197 1.46 11.16 3.56
C LEU A 197 1.94 12.23 4.54
N ARG A 198 1.23 13.35 4.67
CA ARG A 198 1.57 14.39 5.67
C ARG A 198 1.54 13.85 7.11
N ALA A 199 0.52 13.05 7.45
CA ALA A 199 0.38 12.47 8.77
C ALA A 199 1.41 11.37 9.06
N SER A 200 2.01 10.75 8.03
CA SER A 200 3.09 9.77 8.22
C SER A 200 4.38 10.42 8.72
N GLY A 201 4.61 11.71 8.39
CA GLY A 201 5.86 12.41 8.71
C GLY A 201 7.06 11.98 7.86
N LEU A 202 6.88 11.06 6.91
CA LEU A 202 7.93 10.68 5.96
C LEU A 202 8.07 11.77 4.89
N PRO A 203 9.29 12.10 4.45
CA PRO A 203 9.51 13.00 3.33
C PRO A 203 8.92 12.43 2.05
N PHE A 204 8.24 13.24 1.26
CA PHE A 204 7.66 12.78 0.00
C PHE A 204 7.62 13.87 -1.06
N THR A 205 7.62 13.46 -2.32
CA THR A 205 7.36 14.31 -3.49
C THR A 205 6.16 13.78 -4.26
N VAL A 206 5.43 14.68 -4.89
CA VAL A 206 4.26 14.34 -5.73
C VAL A 206 4.40 15.06 -7.07
N VAL A 207 4.33 14.30 -8.14
CA VAL A 207 4.29 14.83 -9.52
C VAL A 207 2.95 14.44 -10.12
N ILE A 208 2.17 15.44 -10.54
CA ILE A 208 0.88 15.22 -11.17
C ILE A 208 1.09 15.06 -12.67
N GLU A 209 0.64 13.93 -13.21
CA GLU A 209 0.71 13.59 -14.64
C GLU A 209 -0.72 13.30 -15.13
N SER A 210 -1.37 14.30 -15.71
CA SER A 210 -2.76 14.19 -16.20
C SER A 210 -3.75 13.81 -15.08
N ALA A 211 -4.31 12.61 -15.13
CA ALA A 211 -5.31 12.13 -14.16
C ALA A 211 -4.70 11.37 -12.96
N THR A 212 -3.38 11.19 -12.93
CA THR A 212 -2.68 10.45 -11.88
C THR A 212 -1.59 11.30 -11.23
N SER A 213 -1.25 10.95 -10.00
CA SER A 213 -0.10 11.48 -9.25
C SER A 213 0.90 10.36 -9.05
N ARG A 214 2.15 10.60 -9.45
CA ARG A 214 3.30 9.79 -9.06
C ARG A 214 3.81 10.31 -7.73
N ILE A 215 3.95 9.44 -6.77
CA ILE A 215 4.39 9.74 -5.41
C ILE A 215 5.70 9.00 -5.16
N GLU A 216 6.68 9.71 -4.62
CA GLU A 216 7.91 9.12 -4.09
C GLU A 216 8.01 9.47 -2.61
N ILE A 217 8.34 8.48 -1.77
CA ILE A 217 8.45 8.62 -0.32
C ILE A 217 9.84 8.15 0.08
N ASP A 218 10.65 9.05 0.61
CA ASP A 218 11.98 8.71 1.10
C ASP A 218 11.87 8.03 2.47
N LEU A 219 12.57 6.91 2.61
CA LEU A 219 12.60 6.14 3.86
C LEU A 219 13.78 6.55 4.73
N PRO A 220 13.67 6.41 6.08
CA PRO A 220 14.74 6.76 6.99
C PRO A 220 15.99 5.90 6.71
N ASP A 221 17.17 6.51 6.77
CA ASP A 221 18.41 5.76 6.73
C ASP A 221 18.56 4.92 8.02
N VAL A 222 18.79 3.61 7.88
CA VAL A 222 19.05 2.71 9.01
C VAL A 222 20.47 2.91 9.59
N GLY A 223 21.28 3.79 8.96
CA GLY A 223 22.67 4.03 9.31
C GLY A 223 22.94 5.05 10.41
N ASP A 224 21.95 5.76 10.97
CA ASP A 224 22.20 6.84 11.92
C ASP A 224 21.60 6.59 13.34
N ASP A 225 21.72 5.38 13.85
CA ASP A 225 21.63 5.11 15.29
C ASP A 225 23.02 5.35 15.97
N GLY A 226 23.78 6.29 15.41
CA GLY A 226 25.04 6.81 15.90
C GLY A 226 24.85 7.81 17.02
N GLY A 227 24.79 7.33 18.27
CA GLY A 227 25.37 7.97 19.45
C GLY A 227 25.31 9.50 19.54
N ARG A 228 24.18 10.12 19.81
CA ARG A 228 24.20 11.41 20.51
C ARG A 228 24.49 11.15 21.99
N SER A 229 25.77 10.82 22.31
CA SER A 229 26.34 11.11 23.62
C SER A 229 26.11 12.60 23.91
N ARG A 230 25.17 12.90 24.80
CA ARG A 230 25.15 14.19 25.46
C ARG A 230 26.38 14.27 26.36
N THR A 231 27.42 14.93 25.87
CA THR A 231 28.45 15.47 26.75
C THR A 231 27.80 16.63 27.50
N VAL A 232 27.57 16.42 28.79
CA VAL A 232 27.24 17.50 29.72
C VAL A 232 28.58 18.11 30.13
N GLU A 233 28.81 19.37 29.79
CA GLU A 233 29.65 20.29 30.49
C GLU A 233 28.79 21.29 31.26
#